data_ba248302af6cddd964b8ea9cc65cd990
#
_entry.id   ba248302af6cddd964b8ea9cc65cd990
#
_cell.length_a   1.000
_cell.length_b   1.000
_cell.length_c   1.000
_cell.angle_alpha   90.00
_cell.angle_beta   90.00
_cell.angle_gamma   90.00
#
_symmetry.space_group_name_H-M   'P 1'
#
loop_
_entity.id
_entity.type
_entity.pdbx_description
1 polymer ?
#
loop_
_entity_poly.entity_id
_entity_poly.type
_entity_poly.pdbx_seq_one_letter_code
_entity_poly.pdbx_strand_id
1 'polypeptide(L)'
;MPNVEKLLAATTRHQASYAGFLKGDAEMAKACEEDRLEVCKHIAQYRGIAKACSIVNPKVPAMLGFDSATEKTPSAAIILAEVRDVRVTYNNFGQPVVSFAKVQNAKGYQIWISDGDPSIESNWRLYESATVCKGIVIPGLNRALFHWLKVRALRGKQAGPWSAAISIPNS
;
A
#
# COMPACT_ATOMS: atom_id res chain seq x y z
N MET A 1 -31.32 8.22 -20.74
CA MET A 1 -30.11 8.80 -21.35
C MET A 1 -29.61 9.90 -20.45
N PRO A 2 -28.28 10.02 -20.18
CA PRO A 2 -27.75 11.17 -19.48
C PRO A 2 -28.05 12.43 -20.28
N ASN A 3 -28.46 13.48 -19.58
CA ASN A 3 -28.85 14.74 -20.19
C ASN A 3 -27.78 15.78 -19.84
N VAL A 4 -27.09 16.32 -20.85
CA VAL A 4 -26.03 17.33 -20.69
C VAL A 4 -26.55 18.59 -20.00
N GLU A 5 -27.78 18.99 -20.27
CA GLU A 5 -28.40 20.16 -19.64
C GLU A 5 -28.52 19.97 -18.12
N LYS A 6 -28.88 18.76 -17.67
CA LYS A 6 -28.96 18.44 -16.23
C LYS A 6 -27.57 18.49 -15.58
N LEU A 7 -26.53 18.00 -16.26
CA LEU A 7 -25.17 18.09 -15.76
C LEU A 7 -24.72 19.56 -15.65
N LEU A 8 -24.97 20.36 -16.66
CA LEU A 8 -24.65 21.81 -16.66
C LEU A 8 -25.37 22.50 -15.51
N ALA A 9 -26.68 22.25 -15.35
CA ALA A 9 -27.48 22.85 -14.28
C ALA A 9 -26.96 22.45 -12.89
N ALA A 10 -26.60 21.19 -12.69
CA ALA A 10 -26.02 20.70 -11.45
C ALA A 10 -24.63 21.33 -11.17
N THR A 11 -23.82 21.51 -12.22
CA THR A 11 -22.50 22.15 -12.09
C THR A 11 -22.65 23.62 -11.71
N THR A 12 -23.60 24.35 -12.33
CA THR A 12 -23.84 25.75 -12.01
C THR A 12 -24.35 25.93 -10.57
N ARG A 13 -25.25 25.05 -10.12
CA ARG A 13 -25.71 25.05 -8.71
C ARG A 13 -24.55 24.81 -7.76
N HIS A 14 -23.73 23.80 -8.03
CA HIS A 14 -22.57 23.50 -7.20
C HIS A 14 -21.58 24.68 -7.15
N GLN A 15 -21.34 25.37 -8.24
CA GLN A 15 -20.49 26.56 -8.23
C GLN A 15 -21.06 27.68 -7.35
N ALA A 16 -22.38 27.88 -7.37
CA ALA A 16 -23.02 28.86 -6.52
C ALA A 16 -22.96 28.50 -5.03
N SER A 17 -23.29 27.26 -4.68
CA SER A 17 -23.23 26.78 -3.29
C SER A 17 -21.80 26.75 -2.76
N TYR A 18 -20.80 26.40 -3.59
CA TYR A 18 -19.39 26.44 -3.22
C TYR A 18 -18.90 27.87 -2.97
N ALA A 19 -19.35 28.86 -3.77
CA ALA A 19 -19.02 30.26 -3.55
C ALA A 19 -19.60 30.81 -2.22
N GLY A 20 -20.80 30.34 -1.82
CA GLY A 20 -21.39 30.65 -0.53
C GLY A 20 -20.62 29.97 0.64
N PHE A 21 -20.27 28.71 0.48
CA PHE A 21 -19.45 27.96 1.44
C PHE A 21 -18.11 28.65 1.73
N LEU A 22 -17.40 29.15 0.71
CA LEU A 22 -16.13 29.88 0.87
C LEU A 22 -16.30 31.20 1.64
N LYS A 23 -17.50 31.77 1.72
CA LYS A 23 -17.82 32.95 2.54
C LYS A 23 -18.16 32.63 4.00
N GLY A 24 -18.13 31.33 4.36
CA GLY A 24 -18.39 30.88 5.73
C GLY A 24 -19.86 30.61 6.06
N ASP A 25 -20.73 30.50 5.07
CA ASP A 25 -22.16 30.18 5.25
C ASP A 25 -22.34 28.68 5.53
N ALA A 26 -22.77 28.33 6.76
CA ALA A 26 -22.93 26.96 7.21
C ALA A 26 -24.07 26.22 6.48
N GLU A 27 -25.14 26.92 6.06
CA GLU A 27 -26.22 26.30 5.30
C GLU A 27 -25.74 25.95 3.87
N MET A 28 -24.89 26.81 3.29
CA MET A 28 -24.27 26.55 2.00
C MET A 28 -23.29 25.41 2.01
N ALA A 29 -22.71 25.06 3.16
CA ALA A 29 -21.84 23.89 3.27
C ALA A 29 -22.58 22.58 2.97
N LYS A 30 -23.80 22.42 3.51
CA LYS A 30 -24.64 21.24 3.26
C LYS A 30 -25.13 21.21 1.81
N ALA A 31 -25.63 22.34 1.31
CA ALA A 31 -26.06 22.47 -0.07
C ALA A 31 -24.92 22.16 -1.07
N CYS A 32 -23.70 22.64 -0.78
CA CYS A 32 -22.52 22.38 -1.58
C CYS A 32 -22.20 20.88 -1.67
N GLU A 33 -22.31 20.14 -0.56
CA GLU A 33 -22.07 18.71 -0.56
C GLU A 33 -23.16 17.92 -1.33
N GLU A 34 -24.43 18.30 -1.18
CA GLU A 34 -25.54 17.72 -1.94
C GLU A 34 -25.38 17.95 -3.45
N ASP A 35 -25.09 19.19 -3.85
CA ASP A 35 -24.84 19.56 -5.25
C ASP A 35 -23.60 18.83 -5.82
N ARG A 36 -22.53 18.70 -5.02
CA ARG A 36 -21.34 17.96 -5.39
C ARG A 36 -21.67 16.48 -5.69
N LEU A 37 -22.47 15.83 -4.84
CA LEU A 37 -22.89 14.45 -5.02
C LEU A 37 -23.72 14.29 -6.30
N GLU A 38 -24.60 15.26 -6.61
CA GLU A 38 -25.41 15.23 -7.83
C GLU A 38 -24.53 15.35 -9.08
N VAL A 39 -23.57 16.27 -9.10
CA VAL A 39 -22.58 16.41 -10.19
C VAL A 39 -21.80 15.10 -10.36
N CYS A 40 -21.29 14.52 -9.26
CA CYS A 40 -20.55 13.26 -9.30
C CYS A 40 -21.40 12.13 -9.89
N LYS A 41 -22.69 12.04 -9.53
CA LYS A 41 -23.63 11.05 -10.06
C LYS A 41 -23.79 11.17 -11.58
N HIS A 42 -23.96 12.39 -12.09
CA HIS A 42 -24.03 12.62 -13.53
C HIS A 42 -22.73 12.25 -14.26
N ILE A 43 -21.57 12.66 -13.72
CA ILE A 43 -20.26 12.31 -14.28
C ILE A 43 -20.08 10.78 -14.32
N ALA A 44 -20.49 10.06 -13.26
CA ALA A 44 -20.40 8.60 -13.21
C ALA A 44 -21.26 7.94 -14.31
N GLN A 45 -22.45 8.46 -14.61
CA GLN A 45 -23.31 7.99 -15.70
C GLN A 45 -22.62 8.18 -17.07
N TYR A 46 -22.04 9.34 -17.34
CA TYR A 46 -21.30 9.59 -18.58
C TYR A 46 -20.09 8.70 -18.72
N ARG A 47 -19.34 8.51 -17.62
CA ARG A 47 -18.20 7.59 -17.59
C ARG A 47 -18.59 6.14 -17.88
N GLY A 48 -19.76 5.70 -17.38
CA GLY A 48 -20.32 4.38 -17.66
C GLY A 48 -20.59 4.18 -19.16
N ILE A 49 -21.18 5.18 -19.80
CA ILE A 49 -21.44 5.16 -21.25
C ILE A 49 -20.14 5.19 -22.04
N ALA A 50 -19.22 6.09 -21.71
CA ALA A 50 -17.93 6.17 -22.36
C ALA A 50 -17.19 4.81 -22.31
N LYS A 51 -17.24 4.12 -21.17
CA LYS A 51 -16.69 2.78 -21.00
C LYS A 51 -17.41 1.75 -21.88
N ALA A 52 -18.72 1.79 -21.98
CA ALA A 52 -19.47 0.89 -22.86
C ALA A 52 -19.13 1.12 -24.33
N CYS A 53 -19.06 2.38 -24.77
CA CYS A 53 -18.69 2.76 -26.12
C CYS A 53 -17.23 2.43 -26.46
N SER A 54 -16.33 2.36 -25.48
CA SER A 54 -14.92 2.03 -25.69
C SER A 54 -14.70 0.60 -26.19
N ILE A 55 -15.69 -0.28 -26.01
CA ILE A 55 -15.67 -1.65 -26.56
C ILE A 55 -15.65 -1.61 -28.10
N VAL A 56 -16.38 -0.66 -28.70
CA VAL A 56 -16.46 -0.47 -30.16
C VAL A 56 -15.39 0.49 -30.65
N ASN A 57 -15.13 1.57 -29.91
CA ASN A 57 -14.12 2.55 -30.25
C ASN A 57 -13.31 2.95 -29.01
N PRO A 58 -12.08 2.45 -28.85
CA PRO A 58 -11.22 2.73 -27.69
C PRO A 58 -10.89 4.21 -27.47
N LYS A 59 -11.06 5.07 -28.46
CA LYS A 59 -10.75 6.52 -28.36
C LYS A 59 -11.89 7.33 -27.74
N VAL A 60 -13.09 6.77 -27.60
CA VAL A 60 -14.26 7.50 -27.09
C VAL A 60 -14.05 8.09 -25.69
N PRO A 61 -13.46 7.40 -24.72
CA PRO A 61 -13.22 7.99 -23.41
C PRO A 61 -12.35 9.25 -23.47
N ALA A 62 -11.27 9.22 -24.24
CA ALA A 62 -10.39 10.38 -24.43
C ALA A 62 -11.09 11.54 -25.14
N MET A 63 -11.91 11.27 -26.16
CA MET A 63 -12.69 12.28 -26.87
C MET A 63 -13.72 12.97 -25.97
N LEU A 64 -14.22 12.30 -24.94
CA LEU A 64 -15.14 12.83 -23.95
C LEU A 64 -14.45 13.48 -22.75
N GLY A 65 -13.12 13.65 -22.80
CA GLY A 65 -12.34 14.20 -21.70
C GLY A 65 -12.21 13.25 -20.51
N PHE A 66 -12.72 12.04 -20.62
CA PHE A 66 -12.34 10.96 -19.71
C PHE A 66 -11.02 10.42 -20.24
N ASP A 67 -9.91 11.05 -19.92
CA ASP A 67 -8.64 10.35 -20.04
C ASP A 67 -8.86 8.99 -19.42
N SER A 68 -8.63 7.95 -20.23
CA SER A 68 -8.55 6.60 -19.69
C SER A 68 -7.70 6.78 -18.47
N ALA A 69 -8.37 6.70 -17.30
CA ALA A 69 -7.74 6.93 -16.00
C ALA A 69 -6.42 6.25 -16.14
N THR A 70 -5.40 7.07 -16.33
CA THR A 70 -4.07 6.67 -16.76
C THR A 70 -3.94 5.19 -16.48
N GLU A 71 -3.91 4.35 -17.56
CA GLU A 71 -3.44 2.99 -17.32
C GLU A 71 -2.41 3.22 -16.27
N LYS A 72 -2.67 2.74 -15.05
CA LYS A 72 -1.69 2.91 -13.98
C LYS A 72 -0.47 2.36 -14.60
N THR A 73 0.35 3.26 -15.13
CA THR A 73 1.60 2.95 -15.82
C THR A 73 2.18 1.92 -14.91
N PRO A 74 2.31 0.64 -15.31
CA PRO A 74 2.62 -0.44 -14.37
C PRO A 74 3.72 0.14 -13.51
N SER A 75 3.36 0.53 -12.30
CA SER A 75 4.18 1.40 -11.43
C SER A 75 5.52 0.74 -11.47
N ALA A 76 6.48 1.40 -12.14
CA ALA A 76 7.76 0.80 -12.53
C ALA A 76 8.14 -0.14 -11.40
N ALA A 77 8.16 -1.44 -11.67
CA ALA A 77 8.04 -2.48 -10.65
C ALA A 77 8.97 -2.08 -9.51
N ILE A 78 8.41 -1.64 -8.40
CA ILE A 78 9.22 -1.06 -7.31
C ILE A 78 10.06 -2.21 -6.82
N ILE A 79 11.31 -2.23 -7.27
CA ILE A 79 12.27 -3.24 -6.86
C ILE A 79 12.59 -2.93 -5.40
N LEU A 80 12.15 -3.81 -4.50
CA LEU A 80 12.54 -3.74 -3.10
C LEU A 80 14.00 -4.15 -2.99
N ALA A 81 14.80 -3.31 -2.34
CA ALA A 81 16.19 -3.64 -2.04
C ALA A 81 16.28 -4.74 -0.97
N GLU A 82 17.42 -5.39 -0.92
CA GLU A 82 17.78 -6.32 0.15
C GLU A 82 17.79 -5.61 1.51
N VAL A 83 17.34 -6.30 2.56
CA VAL A 83 17.44 -5.81 3.93
C VAL A 83 18.89 -5.89 4.40
N ARG A 84 19.45 -4.75 4.84
CA ARG A 84 20.83 -4.64 5.30
C ARG A 84 20.90 -4.36 6.80
N ASP A 85 22.09 -4.44 7.35
CA ASP A 85 22.40 -4.13 8.76
C ASP A 85 21.53 -4.90 9.75
N VAL A 86 21.28 -6.17 9.45
CA VAL A 86 20.53 -7.04 10.35
C VAL A 86 21.39 -7.33 11.57
N ARG A 87 20.88 -6.98 12.76
CA ARG A 87 21.58 -7.12 14.04
C ARG A 87 20.68 -7.80 15.05
N VAL A 88 21.26 -8.68 15.84
CA VAL A 88 20.62 -9.29 16.98
C VAL A 88 21.28 -8.78 18.26
N THR A 89 20.49 -8.27 19.18
CA THR A 89 20.89 -7.88 20.53
C THR A 89 20.03 -8.65 21.54
N TYR A 90 20.29 -8.51 22.83
CA TYR A 90 19.48 -9.15 23.88
C TYR A 90 18.85 -8.06 24.76
N ASN A 91 17.60 -8.26 25.13
CA ASN A 91 16.95 -7.43 26.13
C ASN A 91 17.34 -7.87 27.56
N ASN A 92 16.87 -7.14 28.57
CA ASN A 92 17.13 -7.42 29.97
C ASN A 92 16.58 -8.78 30.46
N PHE A 93 15.72 -9.42 29.67
CA PHE A 93 15.16 -10.75 29.93
C PHE A 93 15.90 -11.86 29.18
N GLY A 94 17.03 -11.54 28.53
CA GLY A 94 17.81 -12.51 27.73
C GLY A 94 17.10 -12.96 26.47
N GLN A 95 16.13 -12.19 25.95
CA GLN A 95 15.42 -12.52 24.71
C GLN A 95 16.12 -11.82 23.53
N PRO A 96 16.32 -12.51 22.39
CA PRO A 96 16.89 -11.88 21.21
C PRO A 96 15.97 -10.78 20.66
N VAL A 97 16.55 -9.66 20.30
CA VAL A 97 15.89 -8.51 19.70
C VAL A 97 16.53 -8.21 18.37
N VAL A 98 15.75 -8.27 17.31
CA VAL A 98 16.21 -8.02 15.94
C VAL A 98 15.95 -6.57 15.53
N SER A 99 16.94 -6.00 14.88
CA SER A 99 16.85 -4.68 14.26
C SER A 99 17.61 -4.69 12.93
N PHE A 100 17.12 -3.94 11.94
CA PHE A 100 17.72 -3.85 10.61
C PHE A 100 17.44 -2.50 9.95
N ALA A 101 18.14 -2.21 8.87
CA ALA A 101 17.95 -0.97 8.12
C ALA A 101 16.59 -0.97 7.41
N LYS A 102 15.91 0.19 7.45
CA LYS A 102 14.65 0.38 6.74
C LYS A 102 14.86 0.34 5.24
N VAL A 103 14.09 -0.49 4.54
CA VAL A 103 14.09 -0.54 3.07
C VAL A 103 13.10 0.47 2.52
N GLN A 104 13.54 1.27 1.55
CA GLN A 104 12.70 2.26 0.89
C GLN A 104 11.52 1.55 0.18
N ASN A 105 10.34 2.15 0.28
CA ASN A 105 9.09 1.63 -0.29
C ASN A 105 8.56 0.32 0.34
N ALA A 106 9.24 -0.30 1.30
CA ALA A 106 8.70 -1.43 2.03
C ALA A 106 7.48 -1.01 2.88
N LYS A 107 6.50 -1.90 2.96
CA LYS A 107 5.30 -1.76 3.80
C LYS A 107 5.29 -2.75 4.97
N GLY A 108 6.18 -3.74 4.93
CA GLY A 108 6.35 -4.75 5.96
C GLY A 108 7.60 -5.57 5.71
N TYR A 109 7.88 -6.49 6.61
CA TYR A 109 9.03 -7.38 6.58
C TYR A 109 8.59 -8.77 7.01
N GLN A 110 9.22 -9.79 6.44
CA GLN A 110 9.11 -11.17 6.91
C GLN A 110 10.42 -11.61 7.53
N ILE A 111 10.31 -12.17 8.72
CA ILE A 111 11.43 -12.71 9.49
C ILE A 111 11.29 -14.22 9.47
N TRP A 112 12.30 -14.91 8.98
CA TRP A 112 12.36 -16.35 8.95
C TRP A 112 13.50 -16.84 9.83
N ILE A 113 13.26 -17.95 10.51
CA ILE A 113 14.23 -18.59 11.40
C ILE A 113 14.45 -20.02 10.93
N SER A 114 15.69 -20.47 10.99
CA SER A 114 16.09 -21.86 10.80
C SER A 114 16.63 -22.40 12.10
N ASP A 115 16.19 -23.61 12.46
CA ASP A 115 16.67 -24.38 13.59
C ASP A 115 17.70 -25.40 13.04
N GLY A 116 18.98 -25.04 13.03
CA GLY A 116 20.06 -25.89 12.50
C GLY A 116 20.74 -25.29 11.27
N ASP A 117 21.09 -26.14 10.28
CA ASP A 117 21.85 -25.71 9.10
C ASP A 117 21.05 -24.74 8.21
N PRO A 118 21.55 -23.51 8.00
CA PRO A 118 20.88 -22.51 7.18
C PRO A 118 20.94 -22.81 5.67
N SER A 119 21.75 -23.76 5.23
CA SER A 119 21.86 -24.17 3.83
C SER A 119 20.66 -25.01 3.39
N ILE A 120 19.95 -25.60 4.34
CA ILE A 120 18.79 -26.46 4.09
C ILE A 120 17.51 -25.61 4.08
N GLU A 121 16.90 -25.43 2.91
CA GLU A 121 15.73 -24.55 2.77
C GLU A 121 14.52 -25.05 3.57
N SER A 122 14.36 -26.36 3.78
CA SER A 122 13.27 -26.93 4.57
C SER A 122 13.35 -26.59 6.06
N ASN A 123 14.52 -26.18 6.57
CA ASN A 123 14.71 -25.79 7.96
C ASN A 123 14.17 -24.38 8.25
N TRP A 124 13.92 -23.59 7.19
CA TRP A 124 13.44 -22.22 7.32
C TRP A 124 11.93 -22.18 7.52
N ARG A 125 11.51 -21.53 8.57
CA ARG A 125 10.09 -21.27 8.86
C ARG A 125 9.82 -19.79 9.05
N LEU A 126 8.66 -19.36 8.61
CA LEU A 126 8.19 -18.00 8.90
C LEU A 126 7.99 -17.88 10.40
N TYR A 127 8.70 -16.94 11.00
CA TYR A 127 8.55 -16.64 12.42
C TYR A 127 7.53 -15.53 12.63
N GLU A 128 7.74 -14.38 11.99
CA GLU A 128 6.89 -13.20 12.17
C GLU A 128 6.83 -12.33 10.91
N SER A 129 5.72 -11.59 10.77
CA SER A 129 5.58 -10.50 9.80
C SER A 129 5.45 -9.18 10.55
N ALA A 130 6.44 -8.29 10.39
CA ALA A 130 6.53 -7.02 11.11
C ALA A 130 6.35 -5.83 10.16
N THR A 131 5.82 -4.73 10.67
CA THR A 131 5.76 -3.44 9.97
C THR A 131 6.86 -2.49 10.42
N VAL A 132 7.55 -2.84 11.49
CA VAL A 132 8.68 -2.11 12.08
C VAL A 132 9.99 -2.80 11.74
N CYS A 133 11.09 -2.06 11.81
CA CYS A 133 12.43 -2.54 11.51
C CYS A 133 13.39 -2.51 12.72
N LYS A 134 12.87 -2.20 13.90
CA LYS A 134 13.66 -2.12 15.14
C LYS A 134 12.88 -2.69 16.32
N GLY A 135 13.61 -3.29 17.26
CA GLY A 135 13.03 -3.76 18.52
C GLY A 135 12.11 -4.96 18.41
N ILE A 136 12.29 -5.82 17.39
CA ILE A 136 11.47 -7.00 17.19
C ILE A 136 12.00 -8.10 18.11
N VAL A 137 11.23 -8.45 19.14
CA VAL A 137 11.61 -9.48 20.13
C VAL A 137 11.29 -10.85 19.55
N ILE A 138 12.22 -11.81 19.70
CA ILE A 138 12.05 -13.20 19.28
C ILE A 138 12.02 -14.10 20.53
N PRO A 139 10.86 -14.28 21.17
CA PRO A 139 10.75 -15.18 22.32
C PRO A 139 10.71 -16.65 21.90
N GLY A 140 11.02 -17.54 22.84
CA GLY A 140 10.77 -18.98 22.71
C GLY A 140 11.76 -19.76 21.84
N LEU A 141 12.93 -19.21 21.55
CA LEU A 141 14.00 -19.99 20.92
C LEU A 141 14.60 -21.00 21.88
N ASN A 142 14.82 -22.22 21.40
CA ASN A 142 15.50 -23.26 22.17
C ASN A 142 17.01 -22.97 22.26
N ARG A 143 17.49 -22.58 23.42
CA ARG A 143 18.92 -22.22 23.64
C ARG A 143 19.89 -23.37 23.40
N ALA A 144 19.41 -24.61 23.32
CA ALA A 144 20.25 -25.78 23.02
C ALA A 144 20.55 -25.95 21.53
N LEU A 145 19.88 -25.17 20.65
CA LEU A 145 20.00 -25.24 19.20
C LEU A 145 20.65 -23.98 18.66
N PHE A 146 21.38 -24.11 17.55
CA PHE A 146 21.83 -22.97 16.77
C PHE A 146 20.68 -22.47 15.92
N HIS A 147 20.40 -21.19 16.04
CA HIS A 147 19.36 -20.53 15.26
C HIS A 147 19.96 -19.55 14.26
N TRP A 148 19.37 -19.50 13.09
CA TRP A 148 19.72 -18.57 12.03
C TRP A 148 18.50 -17.73 11.68
N LEU A 149 18.74 -16.54 11.22
CA LEU A 149 17.72 -15.53 10.89
C LEU A 149 17.96 -14.97 9.49
N LYS A 150 16.93 -14.86 8.68
CA LYS A 150 16.92 -14.05 7.45
C LYS A 150 15.67 -13.18 7.39
N VAL A 151 15.80 -12.02 6.75
CA VAL A 151 14.71 -11.03 6.66
C VAL A 151 14.54 -10.61 5.20
N ARG A 152 13.30 -10.37 4.77
CA ARG A 152 13.01 -9.72 3.51
C ARG A 152 11.96 -8.64 3.64
N ALA A 153 12.04 -7.63 2.77
CA ALA A 153 11.05 -6.56 2.69
C ALA A 153 9.83 -7.01 1.88
N LEU A 154 8.65 -6.47 2.22
CA LEU A 154 7.39 -6.73 1.54
C LEU A 154 6.71 -5.44 1.11
N ARG A 155 5.99 -5.49 -0.03
CA ARG A 155 5.07 -4.45 -0.48
C ARG A 155 3.87 -5.07 -1.19
N GLY A 156 2.76 -5.17 -0.50
CA GLY A 156 1.59 -5.89 -1.00
C GLY A 156 1.93 -7.36 -1.30
N LYS A 157 1.77 -7.77 -2.55
CA LYS A 157 2.11 -9.13 -3.01
C LYS A 157 3.58 -9.30 -3.43
N GLN A 158 4.36 -8.22 -3.47
CA GLN A 158 5.77 -8.25 -3.86
C GLN A 158 6.65 -8.51 -2.64
N ALA A 159 7.61 -9.42 -2.78
CA ALA A 159 8.67 -9.69 -1.83
C ALA A 159 10.02 -9.29 -2.42
N GLY A 160 10.85 -8.62 -1.63
CA GLY A 160 12.23 -8.31 -1.97
C GLY A 160 13.14 -9.54 -1.79
N PRO A 161 14.41 -9.41 -2.15
CA PRO A 161 15.40 -10.44 -1.88
C PRO A 161 15.59 -10.66 -0.37
N TRP A 162 16.05 -11.86 -0.03
CA TRP A 162 16.42 -12.20 1.34
C TRP A 162 17.72 -11.49 1.74
N SER A 163 17.83 -11.10 2.99
CA SER A 163 19.10 -10.70 3.58
C SER A 163 20.04 -11.90 3.67
N ALA A 164 21.32 -11.65 3.89
CA ALA A 164 22.24 -12.67 4.37
C ALA A 164 21.68 -13.32 5.63
N ALA A 165 21.87 -14.65 5.75
CA ALA A 165 21.53 -15.38 6.97
C ALA A 165 22.54 -15.01 8.08
N ILE A 166 22.04 -14.63 9.24
CA ILE A 166 22.88 -14.35 10.41
C ILE A 166 22.58 -15.34 11.53
N SER A 167 23.58 -15.75 12.27
CA SER A 167 23.38 -16.58 13.45
C SER A 167 22.84 -15.75 14.61
N ILE A 168 21.93 -16.36 15.38
CA ILE A 168 21.48 -15.82 16.67
C ILE A 168 22.42 -16.43 17.73
N PRO A 169 23.29 -15.64 18.36
CA PRO A 169 24.20 -16.15 19.37
C PRO A 169 23.41 -16.75 20.54
N ASN A 170 23.89 -17.84 21.12
CA ASN A 170 23.34 -18.33 22.38
C ASN A 170 23.90 -17.46 23.52
N SER A 171 23.02 -16.80 24.27
CA SER A 171 23.38 -15.99 25.45
C SER A 171 23.44 -16.83 26.72
#